data_ba25949b644f04cadeb278f2e64c7726
#
_entry.id   ba25949b644f04cadeb278f2e64c7726
#
_cell.length_a   1.000
_cell.length_b   1.000
_cell.length_c   1.000
_cell.angle_alpha   90.00
_cell.angle_beta   90.00
_cell.angle_gamma   90.00
#
_symmetry.space_group_name_H-M   'P 1'
#
loop_
_entity.id
_entity.type
_entity.pdbx_description
1 polymer ?
#
loop_
_entity_poly.entity_id
_entity_poly.type
_entity_poly.pdbx_seq_one_letter_code
_entity_poly.pdbx_strand_id
1 'polypeptide(L)'
;MRKHLSKALALTLAMSSLASVSLAEGSVLNVWCWNDEFQSRFNAYYPEVKEVAEDKSTTTLNDGTIVKWTINPNADNNYQNKLDEALLSQESAADDDKIDMFLIEADYALKYVDSPYTLDVRADIGLTDGDLDGQYKYTQDIATADGVLKGVTWQATPGLFAYRRSIAKDVLGTDDPAEVQTYLSDWDKFDEVAAKAAEKGYKMLSGYDDSYRTFSNNVSAPWVDGTTVKVDPNIMKWVEQTKDYTDKGYNNKSILWDNTWAADQGPDGKVFGFFYSTWGINFTLMGNSLAVPVAEGGKAEVGNGIFGDYAVCEGPQSYYWGGSWMCAAAGTDNAETIKNVMLKLTCDKAIDKQITLDTQDYTNNIEAMNEIANSDYGSDFLGGQNHIALFAKSAEKIDMSNAGPYDQGLNENMQTVFHDYFNGAVDLETAKANFEAKIKVLYPELTDFVWPE
;
A
#
# COMPACT_ATOMS: atom_id res chain seq x y z
N MET A 1 33.14 -38.00 -9.05
CA MET A 1 34.62 -37.93 -9.29
C MET A 1 34.93 -36.69 -10.12
N ARG A 2 35.86 -35.90 -9.66
CA ARG A 2 36.50 -34.63 -10.12
C ARG A 2 35.77 -33.36 -9.63
N LYS A 3 36.16 -32.77 -8.52
CA LYS A 3 37.40 -32.11 -8.04
C LYS A 3 37.65 -30.74 -8.70
N HIS A 4 37.40 -29.71 -7.90
CA HIS A 4 38.15 -28.47 -7.69
C HIS A 4 38.95 -27.83 -8.85
N LEU A 5 38.67 -26.55 -9.06
CA LEU A 5 39.73 -25.59 -9.34
C LEU A 5 39.41 -24.25 -8.66
N SER A 6 40.03 -24.09 -7.52
CA SER A 6 40.27 -22.76 -6.87
C SER A 6 41.28 -22.01 -7.76
N LYS A 7 40.92 -20.78 -8.16
CA LYS A 7 41.92 -19.79 -8.58
C LYS A 7 41.88 -18.59 -7.61
N ALA A 8 42.83 -18.59 -6.73
CA ALA A 8 43.24 -17.41 -5.98
C ALA A 8 43.80 -16.40 -6.97
N LEU A 9 43.18 -15.21 -7.04
CA LEU A 9 43.75 -14.05 -7.70
C LEU A 9 44.16 -13.08 -6.61
N ALA A 10 45.48 -12.87 -6.46
CA ALA A 10 46.05 -11.91 -5.56
C ALA A 10 45.67 -10.50 -6.02
N LEU A 11 44.93 -9.78 -5.16
CA LEU A 11 44.62 -8.36 -5.37
C LEU A 11 45.79 -7.53 -4.81
N THR A 12 46.49 -6.88 -5.69
CA THR A 12 47.45 -5.80 -5.36
C THR A 12 46.64 -4.58 -4.94
N LEU A 13 46.72 -4.21 -3.65
CA LEU A 13 46.20 -2.94 -3.17
C LEU A 13 47.00 -1.79 -3.78
N ALA A 14 46.41 -1.13 -4.77
CA ALA A 14 46.78 0.23 -5.10
C ALA A 14 45.87 1.16 -4.30
N MET A 15 46.42 1.81 -3.28
CA MET A 15 45.79 2.97 -2.64
C MET A 15 45.77 4.10 -3.69
N SER A 16 44.67 4.22 -4.43
CA SER A 16 44.33 5.42 -5.12
C SER A 16 43.56 6.33 -4.17
N SER A 17 44.12 7.50 -3.88
CA SER A 17 43.40 8.61 -3.26
C SER A 17 42.05 8.79 -3.94
N LEU A 18 40.97 8.52 -3.21
CA LEU A 18 39.62 8.93 -3.57
C LEU A 18 39.60 10.47 -3.56
N ALA A 19 39.91 11.06 -4.70
CA ALA A 19 39.31 12.32 -5.04
C ALA A 19 37.83 11.97 -5.27
N SER A 20 36.94 12.47 -4.43
CA SER A 20 35.53 12.55 -4.71
C SER A 20 35.39 13.33 -6.01
N VAL A 21 35.24 12.62 -7.11
CA VAL A 21 34.74 13.21 -8.35
C VAL A 21 33.28 13.44 -8.03
N SER A 22 32.92 14.68 -7.72
CA SER A 22 31.56 15.17 -7.82
C SER A 22 31.19 14.94 -9.30
N LEU A 23 30.45 13.89 -9.58
CA LEU A 23 29.79 13.76 -10.87
C LEU A 23 28.94 15.03 -11.01
N ALA A 24 29.02 15.69 -12.15
CA ALA A 24 28.11 16.79 -12.46
C ALA A 24 26.69 16.21 -12.41
N GLU A 25 25.84 16.85 -11.62
CA GLU A 25 24.44 16.43 -11.51
C GLU A 25 23.75 16.59 -12.87
N GLY A 26 22.86 15.66 -13.21
CA GLY A 26 22.11 15.70 -14.45
C GLY A 26 21.17 16.90 -14.51
N SER A 27 20.91 17.39 -15.69
CA SER A 27 19.95 18.48 -15.92
C SER A 27 18.51 18.01 -16.04
N VAL A 28 18.31 16.70 -16.12
CA VAL A 28 17.01 16.03 -16.29
C VAL A 28 16.87 14.95 -15.23
N LEU A 29 15.76 14.98 -14.47
CA LEU A 29 15.36 13.94 -13.52
C LEU A 29 14.15 13.20 -14.07
N ASN A 30 14.32 11.98 -14.55
CA ASN A 30 13.21 11.15 -15.05
C ASN A 30 12.55 10.36 -13.94
N VAL A 31 11.27 10.65 -13.66
CA VAL A 31 10.49 10.01 -12.61
C VAL A 31 9.35 9.18 -13.21
N TRP A 32 9.28 7.90 -12.84
CA TRP A 32 8.26 6.95 -13.29
C TRP A 32 7.25 6.62 -12.20
N CYS A 33 5.96 6.72 -12.54
CA CYS A 33 4.82 6.49 -11.64
C CYS A 33 3.71 5.71 -12.36
N TRP A 34 2.80 5.08 -11.60
CA TRP A 34 1.60 4.47 -12.18
C TRP A 34 0.36 5.39 -12.16
N ASN A 35 0.42 6.48 -11.40
CA ASN A 35 -0.61 7.51 -11.31
C ASN A 35 0.04 8.87 -11.00
N ASP A 36 -0.77 9.90 -10.88
CA ASP A 36 -0.32 11.27 -10.62
C ASP A 36 -0.25 11.65 -9.13
N GLU A 37 -0.42 10.69 -8.22
CA GLU A 37 -0.41 10.98 -6.78
C GLU A 37 0.94 11.55 -6.35
N PHE A 38 2.04 10.85 -6.63
CA PHE A 38 3.37 11.33 -6.26
C PHE A 38 3.72 12.65 -6.95
N GLN A 39 3.42 12.80 -8.25
CA GLN A 39 3.61 14.05 -8.97
C GLN A 39 2.88 15.21 -8.27
N SER A 40 1.64 14.98 -7.83
CA SER A 40 0.85 15.99 -7.12
C SER A 40 1.47 16.34 -5.77
N ARG A 41 1.96 15.35 -5.01
CA ARG A 41 2.67 15.58 -3.75
C ARG A 41 3.97 16.33 -3.96
N PHE A 42 4.78 15.90 -4.93
CA PHE A 42 6.02 16.57 -5.31
C PHE A 42 5.78 18.03 -5.67
N ASN A 43 4.86 18.30 -6.59
CA ASN A 43 4.59 19.65 -7.07
C ASN A 43 4.01 20.58 -5.99
N ALA A 44 3.28 20.04 -5.00
CA ALA A 44 2.68 20.83 -3.94
C ALA A 44 3.62 21.08 -2.75
N TYR A 45 4.51 20.14 -2.43
CA TYR A 45 5.23 20.16 -1.16
C TYR A 45 6.74 20.14 -1.27
N TYR A 46 7.33 19.78 -2.43
CA TYR A 46 8.78 19.83 -2.58
C TYR A 46 9.26 21.28 -2.70
N PRO A 47 10.10 21.77 -1.77
CA PRO A 47 10.40 23.21 -1.68
C PRO A 47 11.18 23.78 -2.89
N GLU A 48 11.84 22.91 -3.65
CA GLU A 48 12.66 23.33 -4.80
C GLU A 48 11.85 23.47 -6.10
N VAL A 49 10.54 23.22 -6.07
CA VAL A 49 9.67 23.43 -7.26
C VAL A 49 9.58 24.91 -7.57
N LYS A 50 10.00 25.27 -8.77
CA LYS A 50 9.94 26.63 -9.32
C LYS A 50 8.73 26.83 -10.22
N GLU A 51 8.48 25.88 -11.11
CA GLU A 51 7.44 25.98 -12.14
C GLU A 51 6.94 24.59 -12.51
N VAL A 52 5.65 24.44 -12.71
CA VAL A 52 5.00 23.23 -13.21
C VAL A 52 4.42 23.57 -14.60
N ALA A 53 4.75 22.77 -15.61
CA ALA A 53 4.20 22.94 -16.95
C ALA A 53 2.66 22.83 -16.94
N GLU A 54 1.98 23.56 -17.82
CA GLU A 54 0.50 23.58 -17.87
C GLU A 54 -0.10 22.19 -18.11
N ASP A 55 0.55 21.38 -18.93
CA ASP A 55 0.17 19.99 -19.21
C ASP A 55 0.67 18.98 -18.15
N LYS A 56 1.38 19.47 -17.12
CA LYS A 56 2.02 18.68 -16.05
C LYS A 56 3.05 17.67 -16.54
N SER A 57 3.51 17.72 -17.77
CA SER A 57 4.52 16.78 -18.29
C SER A 57 5.88 16.97 -17.65
N THR A 58 6.20 18.19 -17.20
CA THR A 58 7.45 18.54 -16.57
C THR A 58 7.29 19.48 -15.38
N THR A 59 8.27 19.43 -14.48
CA THR A 59 8.43 20.36 -13.36
C THR A 59 9.85 20.92 -13.40
N THR A 60 10.01 22.24 -13.33
CA THR A 60 11.33 22.90 -13.27
C THR A 60 11.68 23.19 -11.83
N LEU A 61 12.87 22.85 -11.40
CA LEU A 61 13.41 23.14 -10.07
C LEU A 61 14.14 24.50 -10.03
N ASN A 62 14.43 24.98 -8.81
CA ASN A 62 15.10 26.26 -8.60
C ASN A 62 16.52 26.34 -9.19
N ASP A 63 17.24 25.22 -9.25
CA ASP A 63 18.57 25.08 -9.83
C ASP A 63 18.56 24.96 -11.38
N GLY A 64 17.36 24.76 -11.96
CA GLY A 64 17.16 24.60 -13.40
C GLY A 64 16.97 23.16 -13.85
N THR A 65 17.07 22.18 -12.95
CA THR A 65 16.78 20.76 -13.25
C THR A 65 15.35 20.61 -13.77
N ILE A 66 15.17 19.81 -14.80
CA ILE A 66 13.86 19.48 -15.39
C ILE A 66 13.44 18.09 -14.94
N VAL A 67 12.43 18.01 -14.09
CA VAL A 67 11.78 16.75 -13.74
C VAL A 67 10.82 16.36 -14.87
N LYS A 68 11.05 15.21 -15.49
CA LYS A 68 10.15 14.62 -16.51
C LYS A 68 9.32 13.50 -15.87
N TRP A 69 8.02 13.56 -16.07
CA TRP A 69 7.07 12.62 -15.51
C TRP A 69 6.64 11.59 -16.54
N THR A 70 6.86 10.31 -16.25
CA THR A 70 6.33 9.19 -17.03
C THR A 70 5.28 8.46 -16.20
N ILE A 71 4.01 8.65 -16.56
CA ILE A 71 2.87 8.06 -15.85
C ILE A 71 2.25 6.96 -16.71
N ASN A 72 2.33 5.72 -16.22
CA ASN A 72 1.75 4.55 -16.88
C ASN A 72 0.77 3.86 -15.93
N PRO A 73 -0.56 3.90 -16.16
CA PRO A 73 -1.51 3.19 -15.32
C PRO A 73 -1.18 1.70 -15.18
N ASN A 74 -1.35 1.15 -13.96
CA ASN A 74 -0.98 -0.24 -13.66
C ASN A 74 -2.08 -1.27 -13.97
N ALA A 75 -3.11 -0.90 -14.75
CA ALA A 75 -4.09 -1.87 -15.23
C ALA A 75 -3.37 -3.01 -15.97
N ASP A 76 -3.73 -4.25 -15.67
CA ASP A 76 -3.11 -5.46 -16.25
C ASP A 76 -1.57 -5.49 -16.10
N ASN A 77 -1.03 -4.97 -15.01
CA ASN A 77 0.40 -4.82 -14.73
C ASN A 77 1.18 -3.98 -15.78
N ASN A 78 0.48 -3.12 -16.53
CA ASN A 78 1.11 -2.34 -17.61
C ASN A 78 2.27 -1.45 -17.11
N TYR A 79 2.11 -0.81 -15.95
CA TYR A 79 3.21 -0.03 -15.36
C TYR A 79 4.44 -0.90 -15.09
N GLN A 80 4.24 -2.02 -14.39
CA GLN A 80 5.32 -2.95 -14.06
C GLN A 80 6.02 -3.49 -15.32
N ASN A 81 5.26 -3.90 -16.33
CA ASN A 81 5.82 -4.42 -17.58
C ASN A 81 6.69 -3.38 -18.30
N LYS A 82 6.23 -2.12 -18.37
CA LYS A 82 7.00 -1.02 -18.98
C LYS A 82 8.23 -0.63 -18.17
N LEU A 83 8.11 -0.63 -16.84
CA LEU A 83 9.23 -0.36 -15.94
C LEU A 83 10.31 -1.43 -16.08
N ASP A 84 9.91 -2.72 -16.13
CA ASP A 84 10.83 -3.83 -16.37
C ASP A 84 11.62 -3.65 -17.68
N GLU A 85 10.92 -3.36 -18.79
CA GLU A 85 11.56 -3.12 -20.10
C GLU A 85 12.56 -1.93 -20.05
N ALA A 86 12.19 -0.85 -19.40
CA ALA A 86 13.00 0.35 -19.29
C ALA A 86 14.23 0.10 -18.40
N LEU A 87 14.07 -0.54 -17.24
CA LEU A 87 15.20 -0.87 -16.35
C LEU A 87 16.16 -1.87 -17.00
N LEU A 88 15.68 -2.86 -17.77
CA LEU A 88 16.53 -3.76 -18.54
C LEU A 88 17.37 -3.02 -19.62
N SER A 89 16.89 -1.90 -20.11
CA SER A 89 17.57 -1.07 -21.11
C SER A 89 18.42 0.03 -20.50
N GLN A 90 18.39 0.22 -19.19
CA GLN A 90 18.98 1.35 -18.44
C GLN A 90 20.45 1.58 -18.75
N GLU A 91 21.28 0.51 -18.79
CA GLU A 91 22.71 0.60 -19.04
C GLU A 91 23.05 1.19 -20.42
N SER A 92 22.19 0.96 -21.41
CA SER A 92 22.40 1.41 -22.79
C SER A 92 21.72 2.74 -23.14
N ALA A 93 20.90 3.27 -22.24
CA ALA A 93 20.22 4.56 -22.42
C ALA A 93 21.22 5.73 -22.34
N ALA A 94 20.93 6.83 -23.05
CA ALA A 94 21.63 8.08 -22.84
C ALA A 94 21.32 8.64 -21.44
N ASP A 95 22.24 9.42 -20.85
CA ASP A 95 22.09 9.87 -19.46
C ASP A 95 20.77 10.61 -19.22
N ASP A 96 20.37 11.54 -20.07
CA ASP A 96 19.08 12.28 -19.97
C ASP A 96 17.83 11.42 -20.27
N ASP A 97 17.97 10.16 -20.70
CA ASP A 97 16.89 9.21 -21.00
C ASP A 97 16.81 8.05 -20.00
N LYS A 98 17.78 7.94 -19.09
CA LYS A 98 17.76 6.95 -18.01
C LYS A 98 16.64 7.25 -17.03
N ILE A 99 16.08 6.20 -16.44
CA ILE A 99 15.23 6.37 -15.27
C ILE A 99 16.13 6.78 -14.10
N ASP A 100 15.77 7.83 -13.39
CA ASP A 100 16.47 8.27 -12.18
C ASP A 100 15.76 7.79 -10.93
N MET A 101 14.45 8.00 -10.90
CA MET A 101 13.61 7.58 -9.79
C MET A 101 12.34 6.90 -10.29
N PHE A 102 11.91 5.86 -9.62
CA PHE A 102 10.66 5.19 -9.91
C PHE A 102 9.92 4.86 -8.63
N LEU A 103 8.58 4.86 -8.73
CA LEU A 103 7.70 4.52 -7.63
C LEU A 103 7.31 3.05 -7.71
N ILE A 104 7.25 2.41 -6.54
CA ILE A 104 6.75 1.06 -6.39
C ILE A 104 5.62 1.05 -5.36
N GLU A 105 4.64 0.20 -5.57
CA GLU A 105 3.53 0.00 -4.66
C GLU A 105 3.81 -1.22 -3.77
N ALA A 106 3.26 -1.24 -2.56
CA ALA A 106 3.53 -2.25 -1.54
C ALA A 106 3.40 -3.69 -2.02
N ASP A 107 2.36 -4.01 -2.80
CA ASP A 107 2.07 -5.38 -3.20
C ASP A 107 3.18 -6.00 -4.07
N TYR A 108 3.89 -5.18 -4.86
CA TYR A 108 5.00 -5.64 -5.71
C TYR A 108 6.37 -5.04 -5.34
N ALA A 109 6.47 -4.39 -4.20
CA ALA A 109 7.70 -3.71 -3.77
C ALA A 109 8.92 -4.63 -3.81
N LEU A 110 8.82 -5.82 -3.24
CA LEU A 110 9.95 -6.75 -3.13
C LEU A 110 10.49 -7.26 -4.48
N LYS A 111 9.67 -7.27 -5.54
CA LYS A 111 10.15 -7.56 -6.90
C LYS A 111 11.27 -6.58 -7.34
N TYR A 112 11.11 -5.29 -7.00
CA TYR A 112 12.07 -4.25 -7.39
C TYR A 112 13.15 -4.01 -6.34
N VAL A 113 12.82 -4.18 -5.07
CA VAL A 113 13.76 -4.07 -3.95
C VAL A 113 14.83 -5.16 -4.05
N ASP A 114 14.44 -6.40 -4.39
CA ASP A 114 15.36 -7.52 -4.64
C ASP A 114 15.93 -7.51 -6.07
N SER A 115 16.21 -6.33 -6.60
CA SER A 115 16.67 -6.12 -7.96
C SER A 115 18.01 -5.38 -8.01
N PRO A 116 18.90 -5.71 -8.96
CA PRO A 116 20.14 -4.95 -9.17
C PRO A 116 19.90 -3.56 -9.76
N TYR A 117 18.68 -3.27 -10.22
CA TYR A 117 18.33 -1.96 -10.80
C TYR A 117 17.93 -0.93 -9.76
N THR A 118 17.82 -1.30 -8.49
CA THR A 118 17.45 -0.41 -7.40
C THR A 118 18.64 -0.17 -6.48
N LEU A 119 18.98 1.09 -6.26
CA LEU A 119 20.13 1.52 -5.46
C LEU A 119 19.86 1.41 -3.94
N ASP A 120 20.94 1.26 -3.18
CA ASP A 120 20.92 1.35 -1.71
C ASP A 120 20.69 2.81 -1.28
N VAL A 121 19.61 3.04 -0.55
CA VAL A 121 19.23 4.37 -0.04
C VAL A 121 20.32 4.96 0.88
N ARG A 122 21.06 4.12 1.61
CA ARG A 122 22.13 4.57 2.51
C ARG A 122 23.45 4.70 1.79
N ALA A 123 23.92 3.63 1.15
CA ALA A 123 25.27 3.57 0.59
C ALA A 123 25.40 4.39 -0.71
N ASP A 124 24.40 4.34 -1.59
CA ASP A 124 24.45 4.97 -2.91
C ASP A 124 23.83 6.38 -2.90
N ILE A 125 22.71 6.57 -2.19
CA ILE A 125 22.01 7.85 -2.13
C ILE A 125 22.44 8.68 -0.93
N GLY A 126 22.87 8.04 0.16
CA GLY A 126 23.49 8.71 1.29
C GLY A 126 22.50 9.24 2.35
N LEU A 127 21.31 8.64 2.49
CA LEU A 127 20.48 8.84 3.67
C LEU A 127 21.13 8.13 4.87
N THR A 128 21.00 8.73 6.05
CA THR A 128 21.54 8.16 7.29
C THR A 128 20.45 7.49 8.10
N ASP A 129 20.84 6.63 9.05
CA ASP A 129 19.87 6.07 10.00
C ASP A 129 19.16 7.17 10.79
N GLY A 130 19.85 8.26 11.14
CA GLY A 130 19.24 9.40 11.82
C GLY A 130 18.18 10.13 10.99
N ASP A 131 18.27 10.12 9.66
CA ASP A 131 17.24 10.67 8.79
C ASP A 131 15.97 9.80 8.80
N LEU A 132 16.15 8.49 8.97
CA LEU A 132 15.11 7.46 8.87
C LEU A 132 14.48 7.06 10.20
N ASP A 133 15.06 7.48 11.34
CA ASP A 133 14.61 7.12 12.71
C ASP A 133 13.16 7.55 12.99
N GLY A 134 12.66 8.58 12.29
CA GLY A 134 11.29 9.07 12.41
C GLY A 134 10.24 8.26 11.66
N GLN A 135 10.63 7.23 10.91
CA GLN A 135 9.73 6.42 10.08
C GLN A 135 9.31 5.13 10.78
N TYR A 136 8.14 4.59 10.40
CA TYR A 136 7.69 3.28 10.89
C TYR A 136 8.56 2.16 10.36
N LYS A 137 8.95 1.23 11.25
CA LYS A 137 9.86 0.13 10.89
C LYS A 137 9.28 -0.77 9.78
N TYR A 138 7.99 -1.11 9.82
CA TYR A 138 7.39 -1.98 8.81
C TYR A 138 7.47 -1.39 7.39
N THR A 139 7.47 -0.06 7.24
CA THR A 139 7.63 0.58 5.93
C THR A 139 9.04 0.43 5.39
N GLN A 140 10.03 0.39 6.27
CA GLN A 140 11.42 0.09 5.89
C GLN A 140 11.58 -1.41 5.60
N ASP A 141 10.93 -2.29 6.37
CA ASP A 141 11.00 -3.74 6.17
C ASP A 141 10.50 -4.14 4.76
N ILE A 142 9.39 -3.55 4.30
CA ILE A 142 8.84 -3.76 2.94
C ILE A 142 9.84 -3.37 1.85
N ALA A 143 10.65 -2.35 2.07
CA ALA A 143 11.63 -1.85 1.10
C ALA A 143 13.06 -2.37 1.35
N THR A 144 13.22 -3.45 2.14
CA THR A 144 14.52 -4.02 2.49
C THR A 144 14.64 -5.44 1.91
N ALA A 145 15.72 -5.68 1.14
CA ALA A 145 16.13 -7.02 0.72
C ALA A 145 17.57 -7.29 1.17
N ASP A 146 17.83 -8.48 1.71
CA ASP A 146 19.14 -8.89 2.23
C ASP A 146 19.78 -7.88 3.21
N GLY A 147 18.96 -7.18 3.98
CA GLY A 147 19.39 -6.15 4.93
C GLY A 147 19.74 -4.79 4.30
N VAL A 148 19.50 -4.61 3.02
CA VAL A 148 19.74 -3.36 2.27
C VAL A 148 18.42 -2.64 2.03
N LEU A 149 18.29 -1.41 2.52
CA LEU A 149 17.13 -0.55 2.27
C LEU A 149 17.25 0.09 0.89
N LYS A 150 16.25 -0.13 0.04
CA LYS A 150 16.26 0.31 -1.36
C LYS A 150 15.11 1.23 -1.76
N GLY A 151 14.29 1.65 -0.81
CA GLY A 151 13.22 2.59 -1.03
C GLY A 151 12.77 3.26 0.25
N VAL A 152 12.20 4.46 0.12
CA VAL A 152 11.59 5.22 1.21
C VAL A 152 10.19 5.69 0.81
N THR A 153 9.31 5.87 1.77
CA THR A 153 7.92 6.25 1.50
C THR A 153 7.48 7.42 2.35
N TRP A 154 6.64 8.28 1.77
CA TRP A 154 5.91 9.31 2.54
C TRP A 154 4.65 8.76 3.20
N GLN A 155 4.15 7.59 2.78
CA GLN A 155 2.91 6.98 3.27
C GLN A 155 3.20 5.84 4.22
N ALA A 156 2.51 5.79 5.35
CA ALA A 156 2.59 4.66 6.27
C ALA A 156 1.39 3.70 6.16
N THR A 157 0.31 4.09 5.53
CA THR A 157 -0.87 3.32 5.14
C THR A 157 -1.40 2.24 6.11
N PRO A 158 -1.45 2.47 7.44
CA PRO A 158 -2.14 1.56 8.33
C PRO A 158 -3.63 1.46 8.00
N GLY A 159 -4.26 0.35 8.34
CA GLY A 159 -5.68 0.11 8.09
C GLY A 159 -6.57 0.33 9.30
N LEU A 160 -7.83 0.70 9.04
CA LEU A 160 -8.92 0.80 10.01
C LEU A 160 -10.21 0.21 9.42
N PHE A 161 -11.18 -0.06 10.26
CA PHE A 161 -12.51 -0.44 9.84
C PHE A 161 -13.41 0.80 9.80
N ALA A 162 -13.84 1.21 8.59
CA ALA A 162 -14.78 2.30 8.37
C ALA A 162 -16.21 1.75 8.39
N TYR A 163 -17.06 2.29 9.26
CA TYR A 163 -18.44 1.81 9.40
C TYR A 163 -19.46 2.94 9.21
N ARG A 164 -20.67 2.57 8.80
CA ARG A 164 -21.82 3.47 8.69
C ARG A 164 -22.42 3.75 10.06
N ARG A 165 -22.37 5.00 10.52
CA ARG A 165 -22.92 5.43 11.83
C ARG A 165 -24.41 5.09 11.97
N SER A 166 -25.19 5.41 10.95
CA SER A 166 -26.63 5.14 10.94
C SER A 166 -26.95 3.64 11.07
N ILE A 167 -26.16 2.78 10.38
CA ILE A 167 -26.34 1.33 10.46
C ILE A 167 -25.87 0.80 11.82
N ALA A 168 -24.72 1.27 12.33
CA ALA A 168 -24.25 0.90 13.66
C ALA A 168 -25.25 1.29 14.75
N LYS A 169 -25.84 2.48 14.65
CA LYS A 169 -26.89 2.92 15.57
C LYS A 169 -28.09 2.00 15.56
N ASP A 170 -28.52 1.55 14.38
CA ASP A 170 -29.66 0.62 14.28
C ASP A 170 -29.29 -0.78 14.78
N VAL A 171 -28.11 -1.31 14.44
CA VAL A 171 -27.70 -2.69 14.78
C VAL A 171 -27.25 -2.84 16.23
N LEU A 172 -26.46 -1.87 16.74
CA LEU A 172 -25.79 -1.95 18.04
C LEU A 172 -26.42 -1.03 19.11
N GLY A 173 -27.26 -0.07 18.68
CA GLY A 173 -27.81 0.96 19.57
C GLY A 173 -26.89 2.15 19.79
N THR A 174 -25.70 2.13 19.25
CA THR A 174 -24.68 3.18 19.35
C THR A 174 -23.99 3.41 18.02
N ASP A 175 -23.50 4.62 17.81
CA ASP A 175 -22.68 5.05 16.69
C ASP A 175 -21.34 5.67 17.16
N ASP A 176 -21.09 5.68 18.48
CA ASP A 176 -19.85 6.16 19.07
C ASP A 176 -18.68 5.22 18.72
N PRO A 177 -17.56 5.75 18.15
CA PRO A 177 -16.45 4.91 17.70
C PRO A 177 -15.81 4.06 18.80
N ALA A 178 -15.72 4.56 20.02
CA ALA A 178 -15.11 3.81 21.12
C ALA A 178 -16.02 2.67 21.60
N GLU A 179 -17.34 2.90 21.61
CA GLU A 179 -18.31 1.89 21.93
C GLU A 179 -18.41 0.84 20.81
N VAL A 180 -18.48 1.26 19.53
CA VAL A 180 -18.51 0.36 18.37
C VAL A 180 -17.26 -0.53 18.35
N GLN A 181 -16.08 0.00 18.67
CA GLN A 181 -14.85 -0.81 18.78
C GLN A 181 -14.99 -1.96 19.77
N THR A 182 -15.75 -1.81 20.86
CA THR A 182 -15.93 -2.90 21.84
C THR A 182 -16.67 -4.10 21.26
N TYR A 183 -17.54 -3.86 20.26
CA TYR A 183 -18.27 -4.89 19.51
C TYR A 183 -17.48 -5.50 18.35
N LEU A 184 -16.38 -4.85 17.93
CA LEU A 184 -15.59 -5.26 16.77
C LEU A 184 -14.13 -5.59 17.15
N SER A 185 -13.84 -5.81 18.44
CA SER A 185 -12.48 -5.91 18.98
C SER A 185 -11.73 -7.19 18.63
N ASP A 186 -12.44 -8.19 18.15
CA ASP A 186 -11.91 -9.49 17.72
C ASP A 186 -12.87 -10.13 16.71
N TRP A 187 -12.42 -11.18 16.03
CA TRP A 187 -13.20 -11.83 14.97
C TRP A 187 -14.48 -12.49 15.47
N ASP A 188 -14.50 -13.07 16.68
CA ASP A 188 -15.71 -13.70 17.23
C ASP A 188 -16.82 -12.66 17.42
N LYS A 189 -16.50 -11.50 17.98
CA LYS A 189 -17.43 -10.38 18.12
C LYS A 189 -17.83 -9.77 16.79
N PHE A 190 -16.90 -9.68 15.85
CA PHE A 190 -17.17 -9.20 14.50
C PHE A 190 -18.23 -10.09 13.81
N ASP A 191 -18.10 -11.40 13.95
CA ASP A 191 -19.07 -12.39 13.45
C ASP A 191 -20.43 -12.28 14.12
N GLU A 192 -20.47 -12.00 15.45
CA GLU A 192 -21.73 -11.72 16.16
C GLU A 192 -22.43 -10.47 15.63
N VAL A 193 -21.68 -9.42 15.29
CA VAL A 193 -22.22 -8.19 14.68
C VAL A 193 -22.73 -8.48 13.28
N ALA A 194 -22.02 -9.29 12.48
CA ALA A 194 -22.46 -9.72 11.16
C ALA A 194 -23.83 -10.42 11.21
N ALA A 195 -24.03 -11.30 12.17
CA ALA A 195 -25.33 -11.96 12.38
C ALA A 195 -26.43 -10.96 12.74
N LYS A 196 -26.18 -10.04 13.68
CA LYS A 196 -27.13 -8.99 14.07
C LYS A 196 -27.48 -8.03 12.93
N ALA A 197 -26.48 -7.69 12.10
CA ALA A 197 -26.69 -6.85 10.92
C ALA A 197 -27.60 -7.55 9.90
N ALA A 198 -27.37 -8.84 9.65
CA ALA A 198 -28.18 -9.64 8.74
C ALA A 198 -29.65 -9.77 9.20
N GLU A 199 -29.93 -9.92 10.51
CA GLU A 199 -31.30 -9.93 11.06
C GLU A 199 -32.06 -8.63 10.74
N LYS A 200 -31.37 -7.51 10.53
CA LYS A 200 -31.93 -6.23 10.18
C LYS A 200 -31.88 -5.93 8.68
N GLY A 201 -31.40 -6.86 7.87
CA GLY A 201 -31.32 -6.74 6.42
C GLY A 201 -30.11 -5.97 5.90
N TYR A 202 -29.09 -5.82 6.74
CA TYR A 202 -27.78 -5.27 6.34
C TYR A 202 -26.78 -6.39 6.03
N LYS A 203 -25.73 -6.05 5.30
CA LYS A 203 -24.54 -6.88 5.13
C LYS A 203 -23.44 -6.38 6.06
N MET A 204 -22.60 -7.28 6.53
CA MET A 204 -21.44 -6.88 7.34
C MET A 204 -20.34 -6.29 6.46
N LEU A 205 -20.03 -6.95 5.35
CA LEU A 205 -19.03 -6.57 4.35
C LEU A 205 -19.67 -6.53 2.95
N SER A 206 -19.02 -5.87 2.00
CA SER A 206 -19.48 -5.79 0.61
C SER A 206 -19.14 -7.08 -0.14
N GLY A 207 -17.92 -7.56 -0.07
CA GLY A 207 -17.46 -8.64 -0.92
C GLY A 207 -16.56 -9.68 -0.28
N TYR A 208 -15.94 -10.45 -1.18
CA TYR A 208 -15.10 -11.57 -0.79
C TYR A 208 -13.76 -11.12 -0.21
N ASP A 209 -13.21 -10.04 -0.75
CA ASP A 209 -11.82 -9.65 -0.54
C ASP A 209 -11.66 -8.58 0.56
N ASP A 210 -12.77 -8.01 1.06
CA ASP A 210 -12.76 -6.87 1.98
C ASP A 210 -11.90 -7.09 3.23
N SER A 211 -11.96 -8.28 3.83
CA SER A 211 -11.18 -8.61 5.02
C SER A 211 -9.82 -9.27 4.74
N TYR A 212 -9.49 -9.57 3.48
CA TYR A 212 -8.32 -10.38 3.14
C TYR A 212 -7.02 -9.85 3.76
N ARG A 213 -6.77 -8.55 3.64
CA ARG A 213 -5.51 -7.93 4.12
C ARG A 213 -5.33 -8.04 5.63
N THR A 214 -6.41 -8.08 6.40
CA THR A 214 -6.32 -8.28 7.85
C THR A 214 -5.77 -9.68 8.21
N PHE A 215 -5.99 -10.66 7.35
CA PHE A 215 -5.45 -12.00 7.53
C PHE A 215 -4.07 -12.16 6.89
N SER A 216 -3.88 -11.69 5.66
CA SER A 216 -2.62 -11.86 4.93
C SER A 216 -1.46 -11.05 5.50
N ASN A 217 -1.70 -9.90 6.15
CA ASN A 217 -0.66 -9.16 6.84
C ASN A 217 -0.27 -9.74 8.22
N ASN A 218 -1.03 -10.71 8.71
CA ASN A 218 -0.81 -11.30 10.04
C ASN A 218 -0.48 -12.79 9.95
N VAL A 219 0.27 -13.17 8.92
CA VAL A 219 0.77 -14.53 8.75
C VAL A 219 1.91 -14.85 9.71
N SER A 220 2.01 -16.09 10.13
CA SER A 220 3.00 -16.57 11.10
C SER A 220 4.35 -16.90 10.46
N ALA A 221 4.41 -17.02 9.12
CA ALA A 221 5.60 -17.31 8.34
C ALA A 221 5.46 -16.77 6.91
N PRO A 222 6.58 -16.56 6.19
CA PRO A 222 6.53 -16.22 4.78
C PRO A 222 5.79 -17.26 3.92
N TRP A 223 5.16 -16.80 2.85
CA TRP A 223 4.49 -17.67 1.88
C TRP A 223 5.39 -18.75 1.28
N VAL A 224 6.68 -18.47 1.12
CA VAL A 224 7.61 -19.35 0.42
C VAL A 224 8.82 -19.67 1.28
N ASP A 225 9.17 -20.95 1.34
CA ASP A 225 10.40 -21.48 1.94
C ASP A 225 11.10 -22.40 0.93
N GLY A 226 12.19 -21.91 0.35
CA GLY A 226 12.87 -22.57 -0.76
C GLY A 226 11.98 -22.66 -2.01
N THR A 227 11.52 -23.84 -2.37
CA THR A 227 10.60 -24.08 -3.51
C THR A 227 9.18 -24.44 -3.05
N THR A 228 8.92 -24.36 -1.76
CA THR A 228 7.66 -24.77 -1.13
C THR A 228 6.79 -23.58 -0.80
N VAL A 229 5.57 -23.55 -1.34
CA VAL A 229 4.52 -22.62 -0.92
C VAL A 229 3.86 -23.15 0.35
N LYS A 230 3.85 -22.35 1.41
CA LYS A 230 3.23 -22.67 2.70
C LYS A 230 2.04 -21.75 2.92
N VAL A 231 0.84 -22.28 2.78
CA VAL A 231 -0.38 -21.50 3.07
C VAL A 231 -0.53 -21.37 4.58
N ASP A 232 -0.53 -20.12 5.05
CA ASP A 232 -0.65 -19.85 6.49
C ASP A 232 -2.06 -20.18 7.01
N PRO A 233 -2.20 -20.67 8.27
CA PRO A 233 -3.51 -20.88 8.89
C PRO A 233 -4.40 -19.62 8.91
N ASN A 234 -3.82 -18.42 8.98
CA ASN A 234 -4.60 -17.19 8.93
C ASN A 234 -5.24 -16.95 7.54
N ILE A 235 -4.56 -17.34 6.47
CA ILE A 235 -5.16 -17.30 5.13
C ILE A 235 -6.38 -18.24 5.06
N MET A 236 -6.27 -19.42 5.65
CA MET A 236 -7.41 -20.35 5.69
C MET A 236 -8.57 -19.86 6.57
N LYS A 237 -8.30 -19.12 7.65
CA LYS A 237 -9.37 -18.44 8.42
C LYS A 237 -10.15 -17.44 7.57
N TRP A 238 -9.46 -16.66 6.70
CA TRP A 238 -10.16 -15.81 5.74
C TRP A 238 -11.02 -16.63 4.78
N VAL A 239 -10.52 -17.75 4.28
CA VAL A 239 -11.28 -18.66 3.39
C VAL A 239 -12.55 -19.16 4.10
N GLU A 240 -12.43 -19.61 5.34
CA GLU A 240 -13.55 -20.10 6.15
C GLU A 240 -14.57 -19.00 6.45
N GLN A 241 -14.12 -17.83 6.90
CA GLN A 241 -14.98 -16.69 7.22
C GLN A 241 -15.71 -16.19 5.98
N THR A 242 -15.01 -16.02 4.86
CA THR A 242 -15.62 -15.51 3.61
C THR A 242 -16.65 -16.49 3.06
N LYS A 243 -16.37 -17.80 3.14
CA LYS A 243 -17.34 -18.83 2.75
C LYS A 243 -18.58 -18.78 3.64
N ASP A 244 -18.39 -18.71 4.95
CA ASP A 244 -19.48 -18.61 5.92
C ASP A 244 -20.33 -17.35 5.70
N TYR A 245 -19.70 -16.20 5.48
CA TYR A 245 -20.37 -14.93 5.20
C TYR A 245 -21.17 -14.99 3.90
N THR A 246 -20.61 -15.64 2.88
CA THR A 246 -21.28 -15.82 1.59
C THR A 246 -22.50 -16.73 1.72
N ASP A 247 -22.37 -17.86 2.40
CA ASP A 247 -23.45 -18.83 2.60
C ASP A 247 -24.58 -18.28 3.47
N LYS A 248 -24.25 -17.49 4.50
CA LYS A 248 -25.20 -16.84 5.41
C LYS A 248 -25.77 -15.53 4.84
N GLY A 249 -25.21 -15.06 3.72
CA GLY A 249 -25.61 -13.81 3.11
C GLY A 249 -25.20 -12.57 3.89
N TYR A 250 -24.05 -12.61 4.58
CA TYR A 250 -23.48 -11.48 5.31
C TYR A 250 -22.64 -10.54 4.42
N ASN A 251 -22.41 -10.90 3.16
CA ASN A 251 -21.81 -10.05 2.14
C ASN A 251 -22.67 -9.98 0.85
N ASN A 252 -22.37 -9.05 -0.03
CA ASN A 252 -23.03 -8.86 -1.33
C ASN A 252 -22.30 -9.57 -2.47
N LYS A 253 -21.24 -10.33 -2.19
CA LYS A 253 -20.43 -11.04 -3.18
C LYS A 253 -19.75 -10.12 -4.21
N SER A 254 -19.49 -8.88 -3.84
CA SER A 254 -18.74 -7.94 -4.67
C SER A 254 -17.25 -8.33 -4.72
N ILE A 255 -16.55 -7.79 -5.70
CA ILE A 255 -15.11 -7.86 -5.85
C ILE A 255 -14.57 -6.45 -5.61
N LEU A 256 -13.42 -6.32 -4.95
CA LEU A 256 -12.78 -5.02 -4.77
C LEU A 256 -12.68 -4.26 -6.10
N TRP A 257 -13.02 -2.98 -6.07
CA TRP A 257 -12.99 -2.05 -7.19
C TRP A 257 -14.10 -2.26 -8.26
N ASP A 258 -14.99 -3.22 -8.10
CA ASP A 258 -16.14 -3.32 -8.98
C ASP A 258 -17.23 -2.26 -8.68
N ASN A 259 -18.18 -2.12 -9.59
CA ASN A 259 -19.27 -1.15 -9.45
C ASN A 259 -20.19 -1.46 -8.26
N THR A 260 -20.35 -2.72 -7.88
CA THR A 260 -21.16 -3.14 -6.73
C THR A 260 -20.50 -2.71 -5.43
N TRP A 261 -19.20 -2.97 -5.31
CA TRP A 261 -18.42 -2.53 -4.16
C TRP A 261 -18.44 -1.00 -3.98
N ALA A 262 -18.31 -0.24 -5.08
CA ALA A 262 -18.44 1.21 -5.04
C ALA A 262 -19.84 1.68 -4.64
N ALA A 263 -20.89 1.05 -5.18
CA ALA A 263 -22.28 1.38 -4.87
C ALA A 263 -22.66 1.07 -3.41
N ASP A 264 -22.12 0.00 -2.84
CA ASP A 264 -22.34 -0.39 -1.44
C ASP A 264 -21.85 0.66 -0.43
N GLN A 265 -20.90 1.51 -0.84
CA GLN A 265 -20.39 2.63 -0.04
C GLN A 265 -21.26 3.88 -0.13
N GLY A 266 -22.19 3.89 -1.05
CA GLY A 266 -23.04 5.03 -1.37
C GLY A 266 -24.32 5.13 -0.52
N PRO A 267 -25.18 6.14 -0.83
CA PRO A 267 -26.40 6.42 -0.09
C PRO A 267 -27.38 5.24 -0.01
N ASP A 268 -27.48 4.45 -1.09
CA ASP A 268 -28.38 3.30 -1.18
C ASP A 268 -27.77 1.99 -0.64
N GLY A 269 -26.48 2.00 -0.34
CA GLY A 269 -25.75 0.84 0.19
C GLY A 269 -26.26 0.44 1.58
N LYS A 270 -26.28 -0.86 1.82
CA LYS A 270 -26.73 -1.47 3.09
C LYS A 270 -25.64 -2.31 3.75
N VAL A 271 -24.39 -1.87 3.60
CA VAL A 271 -23.20 -2.52 4.17
C VAL A 271 -22.81 -1.80 5.44
N PHE A 272 -22.54 -2.58 6.50
CA PHE A 272 -22.17 -2.08 7.82
C PHE A 272 -20.85 -1.34 7.75
N GLY A 273 -19.83 -1.92 7.09
CA GLY A 273 -18.54 -1.27 6.97
C GLY A 273 -17.56 -1.93 6.01
N PHE A 274 -16.39 -1.29 5.91
CA PHE A 274 -15.33 -1.59 4.94
C PHE A 274 -13.98 -1.51 5.62
N PHE A 275 -13.08 -2.41 5.31
CA PHE A 275 -11.68 -2.27 5.69
C PHE A 275 -11.01 -1.29 4.74
N TYR A 276 -10.44 -0.22 5.29
CA TYR A 276 -9.81 0.84 4.53
C TYR A 276 -8.46 1.24 5.08
N SER A 277 -7.58 1.68 4.19
CA SER A 277 -6.34 2.37 4.51
C SER A 277 -6.54 3.89 4.46
N THR A 278 -5.50 4.61 4.81
CA THR A 278 -5.48 6.07 4.98
C THR A 278 -5.90 6.83 3.74
N TRP A 279 -5.27 6.52 2.61
CA TRP A 279 -5.55 7.12 1.30
C TRP A 279 -6.97 6.82 0.81
N GLY A 280 -7.48 5.61 1.11
CA GLY A 280 -8.76 5.15 0.58
C GLY A 280 -9.97 5.84 1.18
N ILE A 281 -9.87 6.33 2.41
CA ILE A 281 -10.99 7.01 3.10
C ILE A 281 -11.41 8.27 2.32
N ASN A 282 -10.47 9.13 1.97
CA ASN A 282 -10.78 10.37 1.25
C ASN A 282 -10.79 10.21 -0.26
N PHE A 283 -9.96 9.34 -0.81
CA PHE A 283 -9.87 9.11 -2.25
C PHE A 283 -11.09 8.34 -2.79
N THR A 284 -11.53 7.30 -2.08
CA THR A 284 -12.56 6.37 -2.58
C THR A 284 -13.85 6.45 -1.77
N LEU A 285 -13.80 6.19 -0.46
CA LEU A 285 -15.00 6.08 0.38
C LEU A 285 -15.80 7.38 0.43
N MET A 286 -15.11 8.52 0.60
CA MET A 286 -15.78 9.82 0.58
C MET A 286 -16.45 10.09 -0.77
N GLY A 287 -15.75 9.84 -1.89
CA GLY A 287 -16.28 10.03 -3.23
C GLY A 287 -17.54 9.20 -3.49
N ASN A 288 -17.50 7.92 -3.13
CA ASN A 288 -18.63 6.99 -3.29
C ASN A 288 -19.82 7.30 -2.36
N SER A 289 -19.59 7.98 -1.25
CA SER A 289 -20.62 8.40 -0.29
C SER A 289 -21.54 9.52 -0.81
N LEU A 290 -21.11 10.24 -1.84
CA LEU A 290 -21.80 11.41 -2.36
C LEU A 290 -22.94 11.01 -3.31
N ALA A 291 -24.09 11.66 -3.18
CA ALA A 291 -25.20 11.51 -4.15
C ALA A 291 -24.90 12.23 -5.48
N VAL A 292 -24.17 13.35 -5.42
CA VAL A 292 -23.69 14.09 -6.59
C VAL A 292 -22.16 14.17 -6.50
N PRO A 293 -21.42 13.50 -7.40
CA PRO A 293 -19.96 13.54 -7.42
C PRO A 293 -19.40 14.96 -7.57
N VAL A 294 -18.21 15.21 -6.99
CA VAL A 294 -17.54 16.51 -7.13
C VAL A 294 -17.25 16.86 -8.59
N ALA A 295 -16.89 15.88 -9.41
CA ALA A 295 -16.66 16.05 -10.85
C ALA A 295 -17.93 16.50 -11.62
N GLU A 296 -19.13 16.26 -11.05
CA GLU A 296 -20.43 16.67 -11.60
C GLU A 296 -21.00 17.93 -10.93
N GLY A 297 -20.15 18.65 -10.15
CA GLY A 297 -20.53 19.90 -9.49
C GLY A 297 -21.09 19.72 -8.08
N GLY A 298 -21.09 18.52 -7.53
CA GLY A 298 -21.39 18.26 -6.12
C GLY A 298 -20.31 18.83 -5.20
N LYS A 299 -20.65 18.90 -3.91
CA LYS A 299 -19.68 19.28 -2.87
C LYS A 299 -19.51 18.16 -1.88
N ALA A 300 -18.28 17.98 -1.40
CA ALA A 300 -17.96 17.06 -0.30
C ALA A 300 -18.35 17.72 1.05
N GLU A 301 -19.64 17.73 1.36
CA GLU A 301 -20.20 18.36 2.56
C GLU A 301 -21.47 17.65 3.04
N VAL A 302 -21.83 17.85 4.30
CA VAL A 302 -23.08 17.34 4.88
C VAL A 302 -24.27 17.81 4.07
N GLY A 303 -25.15 16.87 3.69
CA GLY A 303 -26.30 17.10 2.82
C GLY A 303 -26.11 16.60 1.41
N ASN A 304 -24.91 16.23 1.00
CA ASN A 304 -24.67 15.52 -0.25
C ASN A 304 -24.47 14.02 0.05
N GLY A 305 -25.50 13.22 -0.27
CA GLY A 305 -25.51 11.78 0.00
C GLY A 305 -25.43 11.46 1.49
N ILE A 306 -24.47 10.65 1.86
CA ILE A 306 -24.22 10.22 3.24
C ILE A 306 -22.91 10.76 3.82
N PHE A 307 -22.42 11.87 3.26
CA PHE A 307 -21.24 12.56 3.82
C PHE A 307 -21.46 12.86 5.33
N GLY A 308 -20.52 12.45 6.17
CA GLY A 308 -20.63 12.57 7.63
C GLY A 308 -21.27 11.36 8.34
N ASP A 309 -21.81 10.39 7.61
CA ASP A 309 -22.40 9.14 8.18
C ASP A 309 -21.37 8.01 8.34
N TYR A 310 -20.12 8.25 8.04
CA TYR A 310 -19.04 7.30 8.32
C TYR A 310 -18.27 7.67 9.60
N ALA A 311 -17.75 6.65 10.26
CA ALA A 311 -16.73 6.75 11.29
C ALA A 311 -15.75 5.58 11.15
N VAL A 312 -14.63 5.64 11.86
CA VAL A 312 -13.63 4.56 11.86
C VAL A 312 -13.37 4.05 13.27
N CYS A 313 -13.00 2.77 13.35
CA CYS A 313 -12.48 2.14 14.56
C CYS A 313 -11.33 1.19 14.17
N GLU A 314 -10.57 0.68 15.15
CA GLU A 314 -9.43 -0.21 14.87
C GLU A 314 -9.88 -1.52 14.20
N GLY A 315 -11.11 -1.98 14.48
CA GLY A 315 -11.61 -3.28 14.02
C GLY A 315 -10.99 -4.45 14.78
N PRO A 316 -11.10 -5.67 14.26
CA PRO A 316 -10.67 -6.88 14.97
C PRO A 316 -9.16 -7.09 14.95
N GLN A 317 -8.45 -6.51 13.97
CA GLN A 317 -7.02 -6.72 13.76
C GLN A 317 -6.39 -5.60 12.96
N SER A 318 -5.16 -5.21 13.31
CA SER A 318 -4.38 -4.21 12.58
C SER A 318 -3.81 -4.81 11.28
N TYR A 319 -3.70 -3.98 10.26
CA TYR A 319 -3.16 -4.34 8.96
C TYR A 319 -2.67 -3.06 8.24
N TYR A 320 -1.98 -3.22 7.14
CA TYR A 320 -1.68 -2.14 6.21
C TYR A 320 -2.26 -2.44 4.80
N TRP A 321 -2.46 -1.39 4.02
CA TRP A 321 -2.90 -1.54 2.64
C TRP A 321 -2.36 -0.44 1.75
N GLY A 322 -1.59 -0.85 0.72
CA GLY A 322 -1.02 0.08 -0.25
C GLY A 322 0.19 0.84 0.30
N GLY A 323 0.46 1.96 -0.31
CA GLY A 323 1.64 2.79 -0.06
C GLY A 323 2.59 2.80 -1.25
N SER A 324 3.30 3.91 -1.40
CA SER A 324 4.18 4.16 -2.54
C SER A 324 5.59 4.45 -2.05
N TRP A 325 6.56 3.67 -2.51
CA TRP A 325 7.97 3.89 -2.20
C TRP A 325 8.69 4.55 -3.35
N MET A 326 9.53 5.52 -3.06
CA MET A 326 10.50 6.12 -3.96
C MET A 326 11.75 5.26 -3.98
N CYS A 327 12.14 4.79 -5.17
CA CYS A 327 13.37 4.06 -5.42
C CYS A 327 14.27 4.85 -6.37
N ALA A 328 15.58 4.85 -6.10
CA ALA A 328 16.57 5.39 -7.02
C ALA A 328 17.03 4.29 -7.99
N ALA A 329 17.08 4.59 -9.28
CA ALA A 329 17.49 3.64 -10.29
C ALA A 329 19.00 3.55 -10.42
N ALA A 330 19.53 2.33 -10.60
CA ALA A 330 20.95 2.13 -10.90
C ALA A 330 21.33 2.83 -12.20
N GLY A 331 22.44 3.58 -12.17
CA GLY A 331 22.93 4.36 -13.30
C GLY A 331 22.36 5.77 -13.42
N THR A 332 21.60 6.25 -12.42
CA THR A 332 21.22 7.66 -12.29
C THR A 332 22.47 8.55 -12.12
N ASP A 333 22.42 9.73 -12.68
CA ASP A 333 23.39 10.82 -12.47
C ASP A 333 22.83 11.94 -11.57
N ASN A 334 21.65 11.73 -10.96
CA ASN A 334 20.92 12.69 -10.14
C ASN A 334 20.86 12.30 -8.65
N ALA A 335 21.85 11.60 -8.11
CA ALA A 335 21.83 11.06 -6.75
C ALA A 335 21.59 12.12 -5.66
N GLU A 336 22.17 13.30 -5.76
CA GLU A 336 22.00 14.38 -4.77
C GLU A 336 20.58 14.99 -4.83
N THR A 337 20.02 15.18 -6.03
CA THR A 337 18.64 15.63 -6.19
C THR A 337 17.67 14.58 -5.61
N ILE A 338 17.86 13.28 -5.91
CA ILE A 338 17.04 12.19 -5.36
C ILE A 338 17.13 12.17 -3.85
N LYS A 339 18.33 12.28 -3.28
CA LYS A 339 18.53 12.38 -1.83
C LYS A 339 17.72 13.52 -1.22
N ASN A 340 17.78 14.70 -1.82
CA ASN A 340 17.05 15.86 -1.33
C ASN A 340 15.53 15.65 -1.41
N VAL A 341 15.03 15.08 -2.52
CA VAL A 341 13.60 14.72 -2.68
C VAL A 341 13.17 13.73 -1.59
N MET A 342 13.93 12.65 -1.40
CA MET A 342 13.63 11.64 -0.38
C MET A 342 13.59 12.27 1.03
N LEU A 343 14.62 13.05 1.40
CA LEU A 343 14.68 13.72 2.70
C LEU A 343 13.49 14.68 2.91
N LYS A 344 13.13 15.46 1.90
CA LYS A 344 12.07 16.47 2.03
C LYS A 344 10.68 15.85 2.06
N LEU A 345 10.41 14.84 1.27
CA LEU A 345 9.07 14.27 1.14
C LEU A 345 8.80 13.05 2.06
N THR A 346 9.82 12.55 2.79
CA THR A 346 9.63 11.39 3.68
C THR A 346 10.22 11.55 5.07
N CYS A 347 11.01 12.61 5.33
CA CYS A 347 11.68 12.80 6.61
C CYS A 347 11.44 14.20 7.21
N ASP A 348 10.97 15.18 6.40
CA ASP A 348 10.74 16.52 6.89
C ASP A 348 9.38 16.61 7.61
N LYS A 349 9.41 16.64 8.93
CA LYS A 349 8.23 16.68 9.79
C LYS A 349 7.20 17.75 9.40
N ALA A 350 7.65 18.95 9.00
CA ALA A 350 6.74 20.04 8.67
C ALA A 350 6.01 19.77 7.36
N ILE A 351 6.71 19.22 6.38
CA ILE A 351 6.14 18.82 5.09
C ILE A 351 5.16 17.65 5.29
N ASP A 352 5.56 16.60 5.99
CA ASP A 352 4.71 15.44 6.27
C ASP A 352 3.44 15.84 7.03
N LYS A 353 3.57 16.71 8.02
CA LYS A 353 2.42 17.26 8.74
C LYS A 353 1.47 18.02 7.81
N GLN A 354 2.01 18.85 6.91
CA GLN A 354 1.21 19.64 5.97
C GLN A 354 0.50 18.73 4.97
N ILE A 355 1.18 17.71 4.43
CA ILE A 355 0.56 16.71 3.56
C ILE A 355 -0.67 16.09 4.25
N THR A 356 -0.52 15.64 5.49
CA THR A 356 -1.64 15.04 6.25
C THR A 356 -2.79 16.04 6.47
N LEU A 357 -2.50 17.28 6.84
CA LEU A 357 -3.54 18.29 7.08
C LEU A 357 -4.34 18.63 5.81
N ASP A 358 -3.68 18.66 4.65
CA ASP A 358 -4.30 19.03 3.38
C ASP A 358 -5.04 17.85 2.72
N THR A 359 -4.54 16.63 2.92
CA THR A 359 -5.01 15.45 2.18
C THR A 359 -5.75 14.44 3.05
N GLN A 360 -5.65 14.58 4.38
CA GLN A 360 -6.14 13.64 5.38
C GLN A 360 -5.51 12.23 5.25
N ASP A 361 -4.44 12.08 4.46
CA ASP A 361 -3.65 10.86 4.39
C ASP A 361 -2.74 10.74 5.62
N TYR A 362 -2.18 9.57 5.87
CA TYR A 362 -1.31 9.30 7.01
C TYR A 362 0.14 9.17 6.54
N THR A 363 0.97 10.18 6.84
CA THR A 363 2.36 10.18 6.40
C THR A 363 3.27 9.32 7.29
N ASN A 364 4.44 8.96 6.74
CA ASN A 364 5.42 8.08 7.39
C ASN A 364 6.36 8.85 8.32
N ASN A 365 5.81 9.76 9.12
CA ASN A 365 6.57 10.55 10.10
C ASN A 365 5.88 10.46 11.46
N ILE A 366 6.42 9.63 12.34
CA ILE A 366 5.84 9.32 13.65
C ILE A 366 5.60 10.58 14.49
N GLU A 367 6.55 11.53 14.49
CA GLU A 367 6.43 12.75 15.28
C GLU A 367 5.33 13.67 14.73
N ALA A 368 5.27 13.86 13.41
CA ALA A 368 4.23 14.65 12.75
C ALA A 368 2.83 14.06 13.01
N MET A 369 2.70 12.75 12.86
CA MET A 369 1.44 12.04 13.09
C MET A 369 0.99 12.11 14.54
N ASN A 370 1.90 11.97 15.49
CA ASN A 370 1.61 12.11 16.92
C ASN A 370 1.18 13.52 17.30
N GLU A 371 1.73 14.56 16.67
CA GLU A 371 1.26 15.92 16.89
C GLU A 371 -0.20 16.12 16.45
N ILE A 372 -0.57 15.58 15.27
CA ILE A 372 -1.95 15.66 14.78
C ILE A 372 -2.87 14.77 15.61
N ALA A 373 -2.43 13.57 15.96
CA ALA A 373 -3.18 12.64 16.80
C ALA A 373 -3.59 13.23 18.16
N ASN A 374 -2.72 14.08 18.72
CA ASN A 374 -2.95 14.73 20.03
C ASN A 374 -3.52 16.16 19.93
N SER A 375 -3.97 16.57 18.74
CA SER A 375 -4.58 17.88 18.51
C SER A 375 -6.11 17.80 18.46
N ASP A 376 -6.76 18.94 18.22
CA ASP A 376 -8.20 19.07 17.96
C ASP A 376 -8.56 18.81 16.47
N TYR A 377 -7.66 18.22 15.71
CA TYR A 377 -7.90 17.81 14.31
C TYR A 377 -9.10 16.86 14.21
N GLY A 378 -9.92 17.06 13.21
CA GLY A 378 -11.03 16.18 12.92
C GLY A 378 -11.42 16.21 11.44
N SER A 379 -11.84 15.08 10.91
CA SER A 379 -12.33 14.95 9.54
C SER A 379 -13.84 15.22 9.50
N ASP A 380 -14.27 16.20 8.71
CA ASP A 380 -15.69 16.49 8.49
C ASP A 380 -16.42 15.29 7.90
N PHE A 381 -15.75 14.55 7.00
CA PHE A 381 -16.29 13.34 6.42
C PHE A 381 -16.59 12.25 7.47
N LEU A 382 -15.77 12.17 8.50
CA LEU A 382 -15.94 11.23 9.60
C LEU A 382 -16.71 11.83 10.80
N GLY A 383 -17.47 12.90 10.57
CA GLY A 383 -18.27 13.54 11.61
C GLY A 383 -17.44 14.23 12.70
N GLY A 384 -16.29 14.75 12.35
CA GLY A 384 -15.37 15.44 13.27
C GLY A 384 -14.39 14.50 14.00
N GLN A 385 -14.34 13.22 13.64
CA GLN A 385 -13.44 12.26 14.29
C GLN A 385 -11.97 12.51 13.89
N ASN A 386 -11.08 12.50 14.89
CA ASN A 386 -9.63 12.43 14.65
C ASN A 386 -9.20 11.00 14.36
N HIS A 387 -9.25 10.61 13.08
CA HIS A 387 -8.86 9.28 12.63
C HIS A 387 -7.34 9.07 12.64
N ILE A 388 -6.54 10.14 12.58
CA ILE A 388 -5.08 10.07 12.67
C ILE A 388 -4.64 9.43 13.99
N ALA A 389 -5.36 9.71 15.08
CA ALA A 389 -5.08 9.09 16.39
C ALA A 389 -5.28 7.57 16.39
N LEU A 390 -6.23 7.06 15.60
CA LEU A 390 -6.48 5.61 15.48
C LEU A 390 -5.48 4.95 14.53
N PHE A 391 -5.12 5.62 13.44
CA PHE A 391 -4.07 5.16 12.54
C PHE A 391 -2.72 5.03 13.26
N ALA A 392 -2.35 5.99 14.13
CA ALA A 392 -1.14 5.92 14.92
C ALA A 392 -1.09 4.64 15.78
N LYS A 393 -2.20 4.28 16.43
CA LYS A 393 -2.28 3.05 17.21
C LYS A 393 -2.22 1.78 16.36
N SER A 394 -2.82 1.82 15.16
CA SER A 394 -2.78 0.69 14.23
C SER A 394 -1.38 0.48 13.67
N ALA A 395 -0.69 1.55 13.27
CA ALA A 395 0.66 1.51 12.72
C ALA A 395 1.68 0.85 13.65
N GLU A 396 1.58 1.08 14.95
CA GLU A 396 2.47 0.48 15.96
C GLU A 396 2.37 -1.05 16.06
N LYS A 397 1.29 -1.63 15.55
CA LYS A 397 1.01 -3.07 15.67
C LYS A 397 1.35 -3.86 14.40
N ILE A 398 1.75 -3.18 13.32
CA ILE A 398 2.03 -3.81 12.04
C ILE A 398 3.43 -4.42 12.05
N ASP A 399 3.51 -5.70 11.66
CA ASP A 399 4.76 -6.44 11.50
C ASP A 399 4.79 -7.09 10.11
N MET A 400 5.72 -6.65 9.28
CA MET A 400 5.90 -7.12 7.91
C MET A 400 7.17 -7.95 7.72
N SER A 401 7.72 -8.48 8.80
CA SER A 401 8.92 -9.32 8.77
C SER A 401 8.77 -10.64 8.00
N ASN A 402 7.53 -11.06 7.75
CA ASN A 402 7.21 -12.26 6.94
C ASN A 402 6.90 -11.95 5.46
N ALA A 403 7.00 -10.69 5.03
CA ALA A 403 6.79 -10.35 3.62
C ALA A 403 7.86 -10.97 2.71
N GLY A 404 7.45 -11.36 1.50
CA GLY A 404 8.31 -12.03 0.53
C GLY A 404 8.07 -11.61 -0.92
N PRO A 405 9.02 -11.88 -1.85
CA PRO A 405 8.95 -11.42 -3.23
C PRO A 405 7.83 -12.09 -4.05
N TYR A 406 7.23 -13.16 -3.55
CA TYR A 406 6.13 -13.86 -4.18
C TYR A 406 4.74 -13.40 -3.70
N ASP A 407 4.68 -12.53 -2.69
CA ASP A 407 3.44 -12.17 -1.99
C ASP A 407 2.38 -11.61 -2.92
N GLN A 408 2.76 -10.74 -3.86
CA GLN A 408 1.81 -10.19 -4.84
C GLN A 408 1.07 -11.32 -5.57
N GLY A 409 1.80 -12.16 -6.27
CA GLY A 409 1.18 -13.20 -7.10
C GLY A 409 0.43 -14.25 -6.29
N LEU A 410 0.93 -14.61 -5.08
CA LEU A 410 0.26 -15.56 -4.21
C LEU A 410 -1.03 -14.98 -3.65
N ASN A 411 -1.01 -13.75 -3.13
CA ASN A 411 -2.18 -13.08 -2.57
C ASN A 411 -3.26 -12.80 -3.63
N GLU A 412 -2.90 -12.26 -4.79
CA GLU A 412 -3.85 -11.98 -5.88
C GLU A 412 -4.52 -13.26 -6.40
N ASN A 413 -3.74 -14.33 -6.58
CA ASN A 413 -4.28 -15.59 -7.06
C ASN A 413 -5.08 -16.33 -5.99
N MET A 414 -4.71 -16.20 -4.71
CA MET A 414 -5.49 -16.75 -3.60
C MET A 414 -6.90 -16.14 -3.57
N GLN A 415 -7.02 -14.82 -3.64
CA GLN A 415 -8.29 -14.14 -3.71
C GLN A 415 -9.09 -14.58 -4.94
N THR A 416 -8.53 -14.42 -6.13
CA THR A 416 -9.25 -14.64 -7.40
C THR A 416 -9.73 -16.08 -7.56
N VAL A 417 -8.88 -17.06 -7.27
CA VAL A 417 -9.21 -18.49 -7.45
C VAL A 417 -10.27 -18.97 -6.47
N PHE A 418 -10.27 -18.43 -5.24
CA PHE A 418 -11.21 -18.85 -4.22
C PHE A 418 -12.62 -18.23 -4.38
N HIS A 419 -12.83 -17.25 -5.27
CA HIS A 419 -14.17 -16.75 -5.59
C HIS A 419 -15.12 -17.86 -6.07
N ASP A 420 -14.62 -18.83 -6.85
CA ASP A 420 -15.40 -19.97 -7.31
C ASP A 420 -15.86 -20.88 -6.16
N TYR A 421 -14.99 -21.08 -5.16
CA TYR A 421 -15.34 -21.81 -3.94
C TYR A 421 -16.36 -21.05 -3.11
N PHE A 422 -16.19 -19.75 -2.92
CA PHE A 422 -17.15 -18.92 -2.17
C PHE A 422 -18.53 -18.93 -2.80
N ASN A 423 -18.60 -18.90 -4.14
CA ASN A 423 -19.86 -19.01 -4.87
C ASN A 423 -20.47 -20.40 -4.90
N GLY A 424 -19.75 -21.44 -4.43
CA GLY A 424 -20.19 -22.83 -4.51
C GLY A 424 -20.08 -23.46 -5.91
N ALA A 425 -19.32 -22.84 -6.83
CA ALA A 425 -19.06 -23.38 -8.16
C ALA A 425 -18.11 -24.59 -8.11
N VAL A 426 -17.19 -24.61 -7.15
CA VAL A 426 -16.24 -25.71 -6.88
C VAL A 426 -16.19 -26.03 -5.38
N ASP A 427 -15.72 -27.20 -5.04
CA ASP A 427 -15.40 -27.55 -3.65
C ASP A 427 -13.99 -27.05 -3.23
N LEU A 428 -13.70 -27.12 -1.93
CA LEU A 428 -12.45 -26.61 -1.36
C LEU A 428 -11.21 -27.28 -1.97
N GLU A 429 -11.24 -28.59 -2.16
CA GLU A 429 -10.10 -29.34 -2.71
C GLU A 429 -9.84 -28.97 -4.18
N THR A 430 -10.90 -28.72 -4.95
CA THR A 430 -10.79 -28.20 -6.30
C THR A 430 -10.21 -26.79 -6.33
N ALA A 431 -10.64 -25.89 -5.41
CA ALA A 431 -10.09 -24.54 -5.31
C ALA A 431 -8.59 -24.56 -4.97
N LYS A 432 -8.17 -25.40 -3.99
CA LYS A 432 -6.77 -25.60 -3.67
C LYS A 432 -5.96 -26.08 -4.89
N ALA A 433 -6.45 -27.10 -5.61
CA ALA A 433 -5.80 -27.61 -6.79
C ALA A 433 -5.69 -26.56 -7.91
N ASN A 434 -6.73 -25.73 -8.10
CA ASN A 434 -6.71 -24.65 -9.07
C ASN A 434 -5.68 -23.58 -8.70
N PHE A 435 -5.59 -23.22 -7.42
CA PHE A 435 -4.57 -22.31 -6.92
C PHE A 435 -3.15 -22.84 -7.19
N GLU A 436 -2.87 -24.08 -6.79
CA GLU A 436 -1.57 -24.72 -7.06
C GLU A 436 -1.21 -24.72 -8.55
N ALA A 437 -2.18 -25.09 -9.41
CA ALA A 437 -1.97 -25.11 -10.85
C ALA A 437 -1.65 -23.70 -11.39
N LYS A 438 -2.35 -22.69 -10.90
CA LYS A 438 -2.12 -21.30 -11.30
C LYS A 438 -0.75 -20.78 -10.86
N ILE A 439 -0.35 -21.07 -9.64
CA ILE A 439 0.95 -20.65 -9.09
C ILE A 439 2.11 -21.36 -9.80
N LYS A 440 2.00 -22.64 -10.12
CA LYS A 440 3.02 -23.38 -10.91
C LYS A 440 3.22 -22.81 -12.32
N VAL A 441 2.19 -22.17 -12.89
CA VAL A 441 2.32 -21.47 -14.18
C VAL A 441 3.02 -20.13 -14.02
N LEU A 442 2.69 -19.40 -12.94
CA LEU A 442 3.25 -18.06 -12.66
C LEU A 442 4.71 -18.14 -12.18
N TYR A 443 4.99 -19.11 -11.31
CA TYR A 443 6.29 -19.35 -10.68
C TYR A 443 6.69 -20.83 -10.84
N PRO A 444 7.27 -21.24 -12.00
CA PRO A 444 7.59 -22.64 -12.27
C PRO A 444 8.57 -23.27 -11.29
N GLU A 445 9.36 -22.47 -10.57
CA GLU A 445 10.29 -22.89 -9.53
C GLU A 445 9.59 -23.32 -8.23
N LEU A 446 8.34 -22.92 -8.01
CA LEU A 446 7.55 -23.30 -6.82
C LEU A 446 6.83 -24.62 -7.10
N THR A 447 7.38 -25.74 -6.59
CA THR A 447 6.95 -27.10 -6.95
C THR A 447 6.07 -27.76 -5.90
N ASP A 448 6.24 -27.40 -4.64
CA ASP A 448 5.60 -28.05 -3.50
C ASP A 448 4.64 -27.11 -2.79
N PHE A 449 3.52 -27.64 -2.28
CA PHE A 449 2.49 -26.88 -1.59
C PHE A 449 2.13 -27.57 -0.29
N VAL A 450 2.07 -26.78 0.80
CA VAL A 450 1.67 -27.24 2.12
C VAL A 450 0.47 -26.39 2.57
N TRP A 451 -0.64 -27.08 2.80
CA TRP A 451 -1.86 -26.50 3.37
C TRP A 451 -1.94 -26.83 4.85
N PRO A 452 -2.45 -25.93 5.71
CA PRO A 452 -2.68 -26.26 7.10
C PRO A 452 -3.75 -27.36 7.25
N GLU A 453 -3.62 -28.15 8.33
CA GLU A 453 -4.56 -29.24 8.66
C GLU A 453 -5.94 -28.73 9.05
#